data_ce8d702aac098a9a428be5052095449b
#
_entry.id   ce8d702aac098a9a428be5052095449b
#
_cell.length_a   1.000
_cell.length_b   1.000
_cell.length_c   1.000
_cell.angle_alpha   90.00
_cell.angle_beta   90.00
_cell.angle_gamma   90.00
#
_symmetry.space_group_name_H-M   'P 1'
#
loop_
_entity.id
_entity.type
_entity.pdbx_description
1 polymer ?
#
loop_
_entity_poly.entity_id
_entity_poly.type
_entity_poly.pdbx_seq_one_letter_code
_entity_poly.pdbx_strand_id
1 'polypeptide(L)'
;MRKRGLTALVAVVIVAATAALATSVGSAGTTRTAQQSKNCAFTLRIGDVLPFTGGLAAYGANLDRAVKVGIGLQNAGLKQAGLAKKIHVSLVGSEDGQTAAAASVEAATKLIKVNHANVIIGEMASGATIPMAQSVTIPNHVVQISPTSSAPQLTDIVDNGYLWRTYPSDTLQGKVLAQAVIDAFGKGATINIGARNDAFGTALKQLFVTQFTKLGGKVGVDISWNPDQANFDSEMGQLVGGNPKGWVIIDFPETFQKYAASLVRTGKWDASRTFMTEALRNTTVLDAIGNPVVGLRGTAASAAGGPAGASFAAYWKKHVTGAKPYTGFEGTALDAANVAFLAALKACSSSPAKIKTNLVAVSGPPGVKVTYLQMAKAIKLIRAGKEVDYEGAFSPVDFDSKGDIGAAVFEIWKYSSAGKIDTLKTVTFKP
;
A
#
# COMPACT_ATOMS: atom_id res chain seq x y z
N MET A 1 63.44 51.99 -6.42
CA MET A 1 64.74 51.29 -6.12
C MET A 1 64.48 49.83 -6.42
N ARG A 2 64.97 49.29 -7.51
CA ARG A 2 66.10 48.39 -7.69
C ARG A 2 65.95 47.09 -6.87
N LYS A 3 66.04 45.88 -7.42
CA LYS A 3 66.69 45.21 -8.59
C LYS A 3 66.04 43.86 -8.77
N ARG A 4 65.60 43.34 -9.89
CA ARG A 4 66.32 42.56 -10.91
C ARG A 4 67.16 41.36 -10.41
N GLY A 5 66.87 40.19 -10.96
CA GLY A 5 67.68 38.97 -11.02
C GLY A 5 66.84 37.78 -11.50
N LEU A 6 66.87 37.45 -12.56
CA LEU A 6 67.16 36.66 -13.76
C LEU A 6 68.10 35.45 -13.48
N THR A 7 67.75 34.32 -14.02
CA THR A 7 68.49 33.17 -14.58
C THR A 7 67.96 31.83 -14.05
N ALA A 8 67.87 30.71 -14.74
CA ALA A 8 67.98 30.30 -16.13
C ALA A 8 67.53 28.81 -16.24
N LEU A 9 67.12 28.44 -17.41
CA LEU A 9 66.81 27.08 -17.85
C LEU A 9 67.82 25.99 -17.45
N VAL A 10 67.29 24.77 -17.13
CA VAL A 10 67.89 23.49 -17.63
C VAL A 10 66.73 22.54 -17.93
N ALA A 11 66.58 22.18 -19.20
CA ALA A 11 65.79 21.08 -19.67
C ALA A 11 66.57 19.77 -19.56
N VAL A 12 65.96 18.77 -18.92
CA VAL A 12 66.45 17.36 -19.05
C VAL A 12 65.28 16.55 -19.55
N VAL A 13 65.39 16.07 -20.76
CA VAL A 13 64.53 15.07 -21.41
C VAL A 13 64.96 13.69 -20.86
N ILE A 14 64.08 13.03 -20.15
CA ILE A 14 64.22 11.58 -19.89
C ILE A 14 63.00 10.90 -20.53
N VAL A 15 63.27 10.23 -21.65
CA VAL A 15 62.38 9.23 -22.25
C VAL A 15 62.54 7.97 -21.42
N ALA A 16 61.49 7.58 -20.73
CA ALA A 16 61.36 6.25 -20.13
C ALA A 16 60.10 5.58 -20.61
N ALA A 17 60.28 4.48 -21.29
CA ALA A 17 59.22 3.59 -21.76
C ALA A 17 58.43 3.07 -20.58
N THR A 18 57.09 3.33 -20.54
CA THR A 18 56.17 2.62 -19.64
C THR A 18 55.44 1.56 -20.42
N ALA A 19 55.81 0.31 -20.14
CA ALA A 19 55.09 -0.88 -20.56
C ALA A 19 53.62 -0.82 -20.07
N ALA A 20 52.71 -1.05 -20.98
CA ALA A 20 51.29 -1.18 -20.68
C ALA A 20 51.04 -2.42 -19.83
N LEU A 21 50.73 -2.23 -18.54
CA LEU A 21 49.99 -3.23 -17.75
C LEU A 21 48.50 -2.91 -17.91
N ALA A 22 47.89 -3.48 -18.91
CA ALA A 22 46.44 -3.60 -19.00
C ALA A 22 46.01 -4.66 -17.96
N THR A 23 45.74 -4.22 -16.73
CA THR A 23 45.08 -5.06 -15.74
C THR A 23 43.63 -5.24 -16.13
N SER A 24 43.27 -6.44 -16.49
CA SER A 24 41.93 -6.97 -16.73
C SER A 24 41.09 -6.91 -15.47
N VAL A 25 40.40 -5.76 -15.22
CA VAL A 25 39.44 -5.61 -14.14
C VAL A 25 38.01 -5.99 -14.59
N GLY A 26 37.84 -6.46 -15.84
CA GLY A 26 36.52 -6.70 -16.44
C GLY A 26 35.90 -8.08 -16.20
N SER A 27 36.61 -9.08 -15.64
CA SER A 27 36.10 -10.47 -15.65
C SER A 27 35.64 -11.02 -14.31
N ALA A 28 36.00 -10.41 -13.18
CA ALA A 28 35.64 -10.95 -11.86
C ALA A 28 34.19 -10.62 -11.43
N GLY A 29 33.60 -9.53 -11.92
CA GLY A 29 32.23 -9.14 -11.58
C GLY A 29 31.19 -10.00 -12.31
N THR A 30 31.42 -10.26 -13.59
CA THR A 30 30.49 -11.05 -14.42
C THR A 30 30.51 -12.54 -14.10
N THR A 31 31.64 -13.07 -13.71
CA THR A 31 31.75 -14.48 -13.27
C THR A 31 31.15 -14.71 -11.89
N ARG A 32 31.24 -13.76 -10.95
CA ARG A 32 30.58 -13.85 -9.63
C ARG A 32 29.08 -13.80 -9.74
N THR A 33 28.50 -12.92 -10.57
CA THR A 33 27.05 -12.85 -10.78
C THR A 33 26.52 -14.10 -11.48
N ALA A 34 27.20 -14.63 -12.48
CA ALA A 34 26.80 -15.86 -13.16
C ALA A 34 26.89 -17.10 -12.27
N GLN A 35 27.91 -17.19 -11.40
CA GLN A 35 28.07 -18.27 -10.42
C GLN A 35 27.01 -18.20 -9.32
N GLN A 36 26.71 -17.00 -8.81
CA GLN A 36 25.68 -16.77 -7.80
C GLN A 36 24.28 -17.09 -8.35
N SER A 37 24.06 -16.91 -9.66
CA SER A 37 22.81 -17.28 -10.31
C SER A 37 22.58 -18.80 -10.36
N LYS A 38 23.61 -19.62 -10.53
CA LYS A 38 23.49 -21.09 -10.64
C LYS A 38 23.15 -21.79 -9.31
N ASN A 39 23.56 -21.24 -8.17
CA ASN A 39 23.43 -21.87 -6.84
C ASN A 39 22.39 -21.20 -5.93
N CYS A 40 21.43 -20.48 -6.50
CA CYS A 40 20.39 -19.82 -5.72
C CYS A 40 19.46 -20.83 -5.06
N ALA A 41 19.49 -20.88 -3.74
CA ALA A 41 18.64 -21.71 -2.91
C ALA A 41 18.29 -20.96 -1.63
N PHE A 42 16.99 -20.84 -1.30
CA PHE A 42 16.50 -20.23 -0.08
C PHE A 42 15.05 -20.63 0.19
N THR A 43 14.63 -20.44 1.44
CA THR A 43 13.21 -20.49 1.82
C THR A 43 12.78 -19.11 2.26
N LEU A 44 11.79 -18.52 1.57
CA LEU A 44 11.13 -17.29 1.98
C LEU A 44 9.93 -17.62 2.86
N ARG A 45 9.95 -17.12 4.10
CA ARG A 45 8.88 -17.27 5.08
C ARG A 45 8.13 -15.95 5.18
N ILE A 46 6.90 -15.93 4.71
CA ILE A 46 5.98 -14.80 4.78
C ILE A 46 5.02 -15.05 5.93
N GLY A 47 4.84 -14.07 6.81
CA GLY A 47 3.72 -14.03 7.75
C GLY A 47 2.77 -12.92 7.36
N ASP A 48 1.50 -13.02 7.74
CA ASP A 48 0.60 -11.88 7.63
C ASP A 48 -0.04 -11.53 8.97
N VAL A 49 -0.23 -10.22 9.19
CA VAL A 49 -1.00 -9.65 10.31
C VAL A 49 -2.11 -8.84 9.68
N LEU A 50 -3.32 -9.36 9.75
CA LEU A 50 -4.49 -8.82 9.05
C LEU A 50 -5.70 -8.74 10.00
N PRO A 51 -6.66 -7.83 9.75
CA PRO A 51 -7.79 -7.63 10.65
C PRO A 51 -8.88 -8.70 10.44
N PHE A 52 -8.72 -9.88 11.02
CA PHE A 52 -9.78 -10.89 11.00
C PHE A 52 -10.95 -10.50 11.90
N THR A 53 -10.68 -9.69 12.94
CA THR A 53 -11.66 -9.04 13.80
C THR A 53 -11.42 -7.53 13.88
N GLY A 54 -12.27 -6.78 14.60
CA GLY A 54 -12.14 -5.33 14.77
C GLY A 54 -12.68 -4.51 13.61
N GLY A 55 -12.30 -3.23 13.56
CA GLY A 55 -12.89 -2.20 12.68
C GLY A 55 -12.88 -2.52 11.18
N LEU A 56 -11.93 -3.33 10.72
CA LEU A 56 -11.74 -3.74 9.32
C LEU A 56 -11.97 -5.23 9.08
N ALA A 57 -12.65 -5.94 9.99
CA ALA A 57 -12.94 -7.37 9.88
C ALA A 57 -13.66 -7.78 8.57
N ALA A 58 -14.31 -6.83 7.92
CA ALA A 58 -14.94 -7.07 6.62
C ALA A 58 -13.94 -7.52 5.54
N TYR A 59 -12.65 -7.21 5.71
CA TYR A 59 -11.60 -7.38 4.69
C TYR A 59 -10.60 -8.49 5.01
N GLY A 60 -10.27 -8.73 6.28
CA GLY A 60 -9.14 -9.56 6.70
C GLY A 60 -9.07 -10.93 6.03
N ALA A 61 -10.17 -11.68 6.00
CA ALA A 61 -10.21 -13.00 5.39
C ALA A 61 -9.91 -13.00 3.86
N ASN A 62 -10.34 -11.98 3.15
CA ASN A 62 -10.05 -11.85 1.72
C ASN A 62 -8.58 -11.47 1.46
N LEU A 63 -8.01 -10.60 2.29
CA LEU A 63 -6.61 -10.22 2.19
C LEU A 63 -5.67 -11.43 2.43
N ASP A 64 -5.93 -12.22 3.47
CA ASP A 64 -5.21 -13.47 3.72
C ASP A 64 -5.29 -14.44 2.52
N ARG A 65 -6.48 -14.60 1.94
CA ARG A 65 -6.64 -15.41 0.72
C ARG A 65 -5.82 -14.87 -0.44
N ALA A 66 -5.72 -13.54 -0.59
CA ALA A 66 -4.95 -12.92 -1.65
C ALA A 66 -3.45 -13.16 -1.46
N VAL A 67 -2.93 -13.08 -0.23
CA VAL A 67 -1.55 -13.49 0.11
C VAL A 67 -1.30 -14.94 -0.27
N LYS A 68 -2.22 -15.85 0.10
CA LYS A 68 -2.14 -17.29 -0.25
C LYS A 68 -2.18 -17.53 -1.76
N VAL A 69 -2.99 -16.79 -2.49
CA VAL A 69 -3.02 -16.84 -3.97
C VAL A 69 -1.67 -16.40 -4.54
N GLY A 70 -1.09 -15.30 -4.05
CA GLY A 70 0.24 -14.83 -4.46
C GLY A 70 1.31 -15.91 -4.26
N ILE A 71 1.38 -16.50 -3.07
CA ILE A 71 2.32 -17.59 -2.74
C ILE A 71 2.07 -18.82 -3.65
N GLY A 72 0.82 -19.13 -3.93
CA GLY A 72 0.48 -20.23 -4.87
C GLY A 72 1.01 -19.97 -6.29
N LEU A 73 0.85 -18.75 -6.80
CA LEU A 73 1.36 -18.34 -8.13
C LEU A 73 2.90 -18.35 -8.17
N GLN A 74 3.56 -17.91 -7.10
CA GLN A 74 5.02 -17.94 -6.96
C GLN A 74 5.54 -19.38 -7.01
N ASN A 75 4.96 -20.30 -6.23
CA ASN A 75 5.37 -21.69 -6.21
C ASN A 75 5.06 -22.41 -7.53
N ALA A 76 3.95 -22.11 -8.19
CA ALA A 76 3.65 -22.59 -9.53
C ALA A 76 4.69 -22.09 -10.56
N GLY A 77 5.06 -20.81 -10.49
CA GLY A 77 6.12 -20.23 -11.30
C GLY A 77 7.47 -20.87 -11.07
N LEU A 78 7.85 -21.13 -9.82
CA LEU A 78 9.09 -21.85 -9.44
C LEU A 78 9.10 -23.27 -10.01
N LYS A 79 7.97 -23.99 -9.96
CA LYS A 79 7.84 -25.33 -10.56
C LYS A 79 8.04 -25.27 -12.07
N GLN A 80 7.39 -24.33 -12.76
CA GLN A 80 7.53 -24.12 -14.22
C GLN A 80 8.96 -23.70 -14.64
N ALA A 81 9.68 -23.01 -13.75
CA ALA A 81 11.07 -22.60 -13.96
C ALA A 81 12.10 -23.68 -13.55
N GLY A 82 11.67 -24.83 -13.03
CA GLY A 82 12.55 -25.91 -12.58
C GLY A 82 13.31 -25.61 -11.27
N LEU A 83 12.81 -24.66 -10.45
CA LEU A 83 13.48 -24.18 -9.24
C LEU A 83 12.84 -24.64 -7.92
N ALA A 84 11.71 -25.34 -7.97
CA ALA A 84 10.92 -25.75 -6.79
C ALA A 84 11.70 -26.63 -5.78
N LYS A 85 12.80 -27.28 -6.19
CA LYS A 85 13.68 -28.04 -5.27
C LYS A 85 14.70 -27.17 -4.53
N LYS A 86 14.90 -25.92 -4.97
CA LYS A 86 15.93 -25.00 -4.43
C LYS A 86 15.34 -23.79 -3.74
N ILE A 87 14.18 -23.33 -4.19
CA ILE A 87 13.51 -22.12 -3.68
C ILE A 87 12.11 -22.48 -3.26
N HIS A 88 11.77 -22.13 -2.03
CA HIS A 88 10.44 -22.33 -1.46
C HIS A 88 9.88 -21.03 -0.92
N VAL A 89 8.57 -20.83 -1.08
CA VAL A 89 7.83 -19.74 -0.45
C VAL A 89 6.69 -20.34 0.36
N SER A 90 6.59 -19.93 1.61
CA SER A 90 5.54 -20.41 2.52
C SER A 90 4.92 -19.27 3.32
N LEU A 91 3.62 -19.35 3.55
CA LEU A 91 2.97 -18.60 4.60
C LEU A 91 3.19 -19.36 5.91
N VAL A 92 3.90 -18.74 6.85
CA VAL A 92 4.28 -19.39 8.11
C VAL A 92 3.33 -19.10 9.27
N GLY A 93 2.39 -18.19 9.06
CA GLY A 93 1.31 -17.87 9.99
C GLY A 93 0.48 -16.71 9.47
N SER A 94 -0.80 -16.72 9.86
CA SER A 94 -1.76 -15.64 9.66
C SER A 94 -2.32 -15.28 11.03
N GLU A 95 -2.08 -14.05 11.48
CA GLU A 95 -2.42 -13.60 12.83
C GLU A 95 -3.42 -12.44 12.77
N ASP A 96 -4.31 -12.39 13.75
CA ASP A 96 -5.33 -11.34 13.85
C ASP A 96 -4.73 -10.06 14.46
N GLY A 97 -4.60 -9.02 13.64
CA GLY A 97 -4.19 -7.69 14.08
C GLY A 97 -5.31 -6.87 14.73
N GLN A 98 -6.57 -7.34 14.63
CA GLN A 98 -7.77 -6.74 15.25
C GLN A 98 -8.00 -5.26 14.91
N THR A 99 -7.36 -4.73 13.87
CA THR A 99 -7.30 -3.29 13.59
C THR A 99 -6.69 -2.48 14.77
N ALA A 100 -5.96 -3.15 15.66
CA ALA A 100 -5.50 -2.62 16.94
C ALA A 100 -3.98 -2.69 17.07
N ALA A 101 -3.37 -1.62 17.61
CA ALA A 101 -1.92 -1.51 17.77
C ALA A 101 -1.32 -2.63 18.62
N ALA A 102 -1.90 -2.90 19.80
CA ALA A 102 -1.37 -3.90 20.72
C ALA A 102 -1.44 -5.32 20.14
N ALA A 103 -2.58 -5.71 19.56
CA ALA A 103 -2.75 -7.02 18.92
C ALA A 103 -1.78 -7.21 17.75
N SER A 104 -1.60 -6.18 16.92
CA SER A 104 -0.68 -6.23 15.78
C SER A 104 0.79 -6.35 16.19
N VAL A 105 1.19 -5.69 17.28
CA VAL A 105 2.53 -5.82 17.88
C VAL A 105 2.76 -7.24 18.39
N GLU A 106 1.81 -7.81 19.10
CA GLU A 106 1.88 -9.19 19.59
C GLU A 106 1.93 -10.20 18.45
N ALA A 107 1.04 -10.08 17.48
CA ALA A 107 0.95 -10.91 16.29
C ALA A 107 2.27 -10.93 15.49
N ALA A 108 2.81 -9.75 15.18
CA ALA A 108 4.08 -9.65 14.47
C ALA A 108 5.26 -10.21 15.28
N THR A 109 5.27 -10.01 16.61
CA THR A 109 6.28 -10.58 17.49
C THR A 109 6.26 -12.10 17.43
N LYS A 110 5.09 -12.73 17.49
CA LYS A 110 4.91 -14.18 17.35
C LYS A 110 5.43 -14.66 16.00
N LEU A 111 5.01 -14.02 14.90
CA LEU A 111 5.43 -14.41 13.55
C LEU A 111 6.96 -14.33 13.36
N ILE A 112 7.61 -13.34 13.96
CA ILE A 112 9.07 -13.18 13.86
C ILE A 112 9.81 -14.14 14.80
N LYS A 113 9.43 -14.21 16.07
CA LYS A 113 10.20 -14.94 17.09
C LYS A 113 9.92 -16.44 17.08
N VAL A 114 8.68 -16.85 16.76
CA VAL A 114 8.25 -18.26 16.80
C VAL A 114 8.22 -18.85 15.38
N ASN A 115 7.62 -18.15 14.43
CA ASN A 115 7.45 -18.65 13.07
C ASN A 115 8.61 -18.29 12.14
N HIS A 116 9.56 -17.46 12.59
CA HIS A 116 10.74 -17.05 11.85
C HIS A 116 10.43 -16.40 10.49
N ALA A 117 9.42 -15.56 10.43
CA ALA A 117 9.04 -14.82 9.24
C ALA A 117 10.17 -13.88 8.79
N ASN A 118 10.43 -13.85 7.49
CA ASN A 118 11.39 -12.94 6.86
C ASN A 118 10.71 -11.65 6.39
N VAL A 119 9.42 -11.75 6.08
CA VAL A 119 8.55 -10.66 5.63
C VAL A 119 7.23 -10.75 6.36
N ILE A 120 6.71 -9.60 6.81
CA ILE A 120 5.36 -9.46 7.34
C ILE A 120 4.53 -8.66 6.34
N ILE A 121 3.39 -9.20 5.92
CA ILE A 121 2.37 -8.48 5.16
C ILE A 121 1.31 -7.98 6.14
N GLY A 122 1.09 -6.69 6.17
CA GLY A 122 0.16 -6.06 7.13
C GLY A 122 0.74 -4.83 7.82
N GLU A 123 0.02 -4.22 8.71
CA GLU A 123 -1.41 -4.40 8.95
C GLU A 123 -2.20 -3.58 7.90
N MET A 124 -3.52 -3.68 7.93
CA MET A 124 -4.38 -2.94 7.02
C MET A 124 -4.54 -1.48 7.47
N ALA A 125 -4.77 -1.26 8.77
CA ALA A 125 -5.00 0.05 9.35
C ALA A 125 -3.68 0.78 9.68
N SER A 126 -3.56 2.06 9.31
CA SER A 126 -2.37 2.86 9.61
C SER A 126 -2.09 2.94 11.11
N GLY A 127 -3.14 3.04 11.95
CA GLY A 127 -3.03 3.07 13.41
C GLY A 127 -2.49 1.79 14.04
N ALA A 128 -2.50 0.68 13.32
CA ALA A 128 -1.91 -0.60 13.74
C ALA A 128 -0.57 -0.87 13.05
N THR A 129 -0.45 -0.50 11.77
CA THR A 129 0.77 -0.65 10.96
C THR A 129 1.95 0.13 11.55
N ILE A 130 1.73 1.38 11.95
CA ILE A 130 2.79 2.25 12.49
C ILE A 130 3.37 1.69 13.79
N PRO A 131 2.59 1.37 14.84
CA PRO A 131 3.13 0.78 16.06
C PRO A 131 3.82 -0.58 15.83
N MET A 132 3.26 -1.43 14.95
CA MET A 132 3.87 -2.71 14.58
C MET A 132 5.23 -2.49 13.92
N ALA A 133 5.35 -1.51 13.02
CA ALA A 133 6.61 -1.15 12.38
C ALA A 133 7.65 -0.67 13.41
N GLN A 134 7.30 0.33 14.19
CA GLN A 134 8.22 0.98 15.11
C GLN A 134 8.66 0.09 16.28
N SER A 135 7.75 -0.75 16.78
CA SER A 135 8.03 -1.57 17.98
C SER A 135 8.57 -2.97 17.64
N VAL A 136 8.29 -3.49 16.44
CA VAL A 136 8.62 -4.89 16.12
C VAL A 136 9.43 -5.04 14.85
N THR A 137 8.89 -4.69 13.67
CA THR A 137 9.52 -5.10 12.40
C THR A 137 10.80 -4.33 12.12
N ILE A 138 10.85 -3.02 12.35
CA ILE A 138 12.05 -2.22 12.18
C ILE A 138 13.16 -2.64 13.16
N PRO A 139 12.92 -2.73 14.50
CA PRO A 139 13.96 -3.16 15.44
C PRO A 139 14.48 -4.57 15.22
N ASN A 140 13.64 -5.48 14.71
CA ASN A 140 14.05 -6.84 14.39
C ASN A 140 14.58 -6.99 12.94
N HIS A 141 14.71 -5.88 12.20
CA HIS A 141 15.19 -5.86 10.82
C HIS A 141 14.40 -6.80 9.90
N VAL A 142 13.08 -6.85 10.03
CA VAL A 142 12.16 -7.64 9.19
C VAL A 142 11.41 -6.70 8.24
N VAL A 143 11.30 -7.08 6.98
CA VAL A 143 10.55 -6.28 5.99
C VAL A 143 9.07 -6.36 6.30
N GLN A 144 8.43 -5.21 6.41
CA GLN A 144 6.98 -5.08 6.53
C GLN A 144 6.44 -4.40 5.27
N ILE A 145 5.40 -4.99 4.68
CA ILE A 145 4.70 -4.41 3.53
C ILE A 145 3.22 -4.31 3.87
N SER A 146 2.74 -3.09 4.13
CA SER A 146 1.31 -2.87 4.35
C SER A 146 0.56 -2.88 3.02
N PRO A 147 -0.52 -3.67 2.90
CA PRO A 147 -1.31 -3.71 1.68
C PRO A 147 -2.23 -2.49 1.50
N THR A 148 -2.54 -1.75 2.56
CA THR A 148 -3.61 -0.73 2.51
C THR A 148 -3.39 0.51 3.37
N SER A 149 -2.40 0.53 4.25
CA SER A 149 -2.16 1.70 5.11
C SER A 149 -1.77 2.92 4.30
N SER A 150 -2.55 3.99 4.43
CA SER A 150 -2.48 5.17 3.57
C SER A 150 -1.98 6.44 4.26
N ALA A 151 -1.94 6.48 5.61
CA ALA A 151 -1.57 7.67 6.35
C ALA A 151 -0.17 8.19 5.95
N PRO A 152 0.00 9.53 5.80
CA PRO A 152 1.27 10.13 5.38
C PRO A 152 2.42 9.85 6.33
N GLN A 153 2.12 9.61 7.61
CA GLN A 153 3.14 9.31 8.62
C GLN A 153 3.99 8.09 8.27
N LEU A 154 3.47 7.12 7.47
CA LEU A 154 4.26 5.98 7.04
C LEU A 154 5.46 6.39 6.18
N THR A 155 5.31 7.45 5.37
CA THR A 155 6.37 8.01 4.52
C THR A 155 7.53 8.61 5.33
N ASP A 156 7.21 9.14 6.53
CA ASP A 156 8.15 9.93 7.33
C ASP A 156 8.81 9.12 8.47
N ILE A 157 8.44 7.86 8.65
CA ILE A 157 9.06 6.98 9.64
C ILE A 157 10.51 6.71 9.25
N VAL A 158 11.41 6.82 10.21
CA VAL A 158 12.81 6.39 10.05
C VAL A 158 12.84 4.86 10.15
N ASP A 159 12.64 4.19 9.04
CA ASP A 159 12.45 2.75 8.95
C ASP A 159 13.66 2.00 8.38
N ASN A 160 14.69 2.72 7.93
CA ASN A 160 15.85 2.15 7.26
C ASN A 160 15.51 1.23 6.08
N GLY A 161 14.37 1.48 5.40
CA GLY A 161 13.85 0.70 4.27
C GLY A 161 13.22 -0.64 4.67
N TYR A 162 12.72 -0.78 5.89
CA TYR A 162 12.01 -1.98 6.34
C TYR A 162 10.49 -1.86 6.27
N LEU A 163 9.92 -0.65 6.10
CA LEU A 163 8.48 -0.42 5.93
C LEU A 163 8.16 0.02 4.50
N TRP A 164 7.18 -0.65 3.89
CA TRP A 164 6.72 -0.44 2.51
C TRP A 164 5.19 -0.50 2.47
N ARG A 165 4.58 0.06 1.42
CA ARG A 165 3.13 -0.09 1.18
C ARG A 165 2.79 -0.20 -0.29
N THR A 166 1.86 -1.10 -0.61
CA THR A 166 1.32 -1.31 -1.97
C THR A 166 0.02 -0.54 -2.20
N TYR A 167 -0.29 0.44 -1.36
CA TYR A 167 -1.45 1.33 -1.47
C TYR A 167 -0.99 2.80 -1.46
N PRO A 168 -1.65 3.69 -2.23
CA PRO A 168 -1.22 5.08 -2.33
C PRO A 168 -1.44 5.87 -1.03
N SER A 169 -0.64 6.91 -0.85
CA SER A 169 -0.74 7.83 0.28
C SER A 169 -2.01 8.68 0.26
N ASP A 170 -2.57 8.96 1.43
CA ASP A 170 -3.68 9.90 1.65
C ASP A 170 -3.36 11.33 1.20
N THR A 171 -2.09 11.67 1.00
CA THR A 171 -1.70 12.95 0.39
C THR A 171 -2.30 13.17 -0.99
N LEU A 172 -2.56 12.08 -1.72
CA LEU A 172 -3.26 12.10 -3.00
C LEU A 172 -4.79 12.06 -2.79
N GLN A 173 -5.27 11.17 -1.92
CA GLN A 173 -6.71 11.00 -1.68
C GLN A 173 -7.36 12.24 -1.11
N GLY A 174 -6.72 12.95 -0.19
CA GLY A 174 -7.23 14.21 0.36
C GLY A 174 -7.48 15.28 -0.71
N LYS A 175 -6.64 15.35 -1.75
CA LYS A 175 -6.83 16.24 -2.90
C LYS A 175 -8.05 15.84 -3.74
N VAL A 176 -8.19 14.52 -4.02
CA VAL A 176 -9.32 14.00 -4.82
C VAL A 176 -10.63 14.21 -4.08
N LEU A 177 -10.67 13.91 -2.78
CA LEU A 177 -11.85 14.06 -1.94
C LEU A 177 -12.28 15.54 -1.87
N ALA A 178 -11.34 16.47 -1.62
CA ALA A 178 -11.64 17.89 -1.57
C ALA A 178 -12.19 18.42 -2.91
N GLN A 179 -11.57 18.02 -4.02
CA GLN A 179 -12.04 18.41 -5.35
C GLN A 179 -13.42 17.83 -5.66
N ALA A 180 -13.67 16.56 -5.32
CA ALA A 180 -14.97 15.92 -5.52
C ALA A 180 -16.10 16.60 -4.74
N VAL A 181 -15.80 17.06 -3.53
CA VAL A 181 -16.76 17.80 -2.69
C VAL A 181 -17.01 19.21 -3.26
N ILE A 182 -15.97 19.91 -3.75
CA ILE A 182 -16.13 21.21 -4.45
C ILE A 182 -16.93 21.04 -5.74
N ASP A 183 -16.66 20.00 -6.53
CA ASP A 183 -17.38 19.72 -7.78
C ASP A 183 -18.88 19.46 -7.50
N ALA A 184 -19.19 18.85 -6.36
CA ALA A 184 -20.58 18.54 -5.97
C ALA A 184 -21.37 19.71 -5.38
N PHE A 185 -20.73 20.58 -4.60
CA PHE A 185 -21.43 21.58 -3.79
C PHE A 185 -21.06 23.03 -4.12
N GLY A 186 -20.02 23.25 -4.92
CA GLY A 186 -19.51 24.56 -5.33
C GLY A 186 -18.57 25.21 -4.32
N LYS A 187 -17.85 26.23 -4.80
CA LYS A 187 -17.04 27.09 -3.93
C LYS A 187 -17.93 27.85 -2.94
N GLY A 188 -17.43 28.10 -1.74
CA GLY A 188 -18.17 28.75 -0.66
C GLY A 188 -19.13 27.82 0.10
N ALA A 189 -19.32 26.57 -0.33
CA ALA A 189 -20.14 25.61 0.38
C ALA A 189 -19.58 25.31 1.78
N THR A 190 -20.46 25.28 2.78
CA THR A 190 -20.11 24.84 4.13
C THR A 190 -20.39 23.34 4.26
N ILE A 191 -19.37 22.58 4.63
CA ILE A 191 -19.41 21.13 4.82
C ILE A 191 -19.06 20.81 6.27
N ASN A 192 -19.78 19.89 6.88
CA ASN A 192 -19.38 19.30 8.16
C ASN A 192 -18.53 18.06 7.93
N ILE A 193 -17.54 17.86 8.78
CA ILE A 193 -16.66 16.71 8.72
C ILE A 193 -16.56 16.00 10.06
N GLY A 194 -16.61 14.69 10.00
CA GLY A 194 -16.39 13.80 11.13
C GLY A 194 -15.44 12.67 10.76
N ALA A 195 -14.54 12.34 11.68
CA ALA A 195 -13.57 11.27 11.46
C ALA A 195 -13.32 10.47 12.72
N ARG A 196 -12.98 9.19 12.54
CA ARG A 196 -12.40 8.37 13.60
C ARG A 196 -11.08 8.97 14.11
N ASN A 197 -10.85 8.90 15.40
CA ASN A 197 -9.66 9.46 16.04
C ASN A 197 -8.53 8.43 16.10
N ASP A 198 -7.91 8.17 14.94
CA ASP A 198 -6.69 7.36 14.81
C ASP A 198 -5.78 7.95 13.71
N ALA A 199 -4.65 7.28 13.43
CA ALA A 199 -3.67 7.78 12.47
C ALA A 199 -4.25 7.97 11.06
N PHE A 200 -5.16 7.10 10.61
CA PHE A 200 -5.83 7.22 9.33
C PHE A 200 -6.83 8.38 9.31
N GLY A 201 -7.82 8.34 10.20
CA GLY A 201 -8.92 9.31 10.20
C GLY A 201 -8.46 10.73 10.45
N THR A 202 -7.56 10.93 11.42
CA THR A 202 -7.02 12.25 11.76
C THR A 202 -6.20 12.85 10.62
N ALA A 203 -5.31 12.06 10.00
CA ALA A 203 -4.45 12.55 8.93
C ALA A 203 -5.25 12.90 7.67
N LEU A 204 -6.14 12.01 7.21
CA LEU A 204 -6.94 12.26 6.02
C LEU A 204 -7.92 13.42 6.23
N LYS A 205 -8.51 13.57 7.44
CA LYS A 205 -9.32 14.72 7.80
C LYS A 205 -8.54 16.03 7.64
N GLN A 206 -7.34 16.09 8.20
CA GLN A 206 -6.49 17.28 8.10
C GLN A 206 -6.12 17.63 6.65
N LEU A 207 -5.79 16.61 5.83
CA LEU A 207 -5.49 16.77 4.41
C LEU A 207 -6.71 17.29 3.65
N PHE A 208 -7.89 16.72 3.90
CA PHE A 208 -9.13 17.17 3.30
C PHE A 208 -9.41 18.63 3.67
N VAL A 209 -9.43 18.98 4.95
CA VAL A 209 -9.72 20.34 5.43
C VAL A 209 -8.78 21.36 4.79
N THR A 210 -7.49 21.06 4.76
CA THR A 210 -6.48 21.93 4.14
C THR A 210 -6.76 22.15 2.67
N GLN A 211 -7.00 21.10 1.90
CA GLN A 211 -7.23 21.20 0.46
C GLN A 211 -8.60 21.80 0.14
N PHE A 212 -9.64 21.42 0.89
CA PHE A 212 -10.99 21.94 0.69
C PHE A 212 -11.07 23.46 0.92
N THR A 213 -10.44 23.93 2.00
CA THR A 213 -10.37 25.38 2.31
C THR A 213 -9.55 26.11 1.24
N LYS A 214 -8.42 25.55 0.78
CA LYS A 214 -7.62 26.11 -0.32
C LYS A 214 -8.42 26.25 -1.62
N LEU A 215 -9.36 25.34 -1.89
CA LEU A 215 -10.23 25.37 -3.05
C LEU A 215 -11.44 26.33 -2.87
N GLY A 216 -11.55 26.99 -1.72
CA GLY A 216 -12.60 27.96 -1.42
C GLY A 216 -13.83 27.35 -0.72
N GLY A 217 -13.75 26.14 -0.20
CA GLY A 217 -14.76 25.54 0.66
C GLY A 217 -14.68 26.08 2.10
N LYS A 218 -15.73 25.87 2.87
CA LYS A 218 -15.82 26.24 4.29
C LYS A 218 -16.14 25.01 5.13
N VAL A 219 -15.39 24.83 6.22
CA VAL A 219 -15.67 23.79 7.20
C VAL A 219 -16.59 24.38 8.28
N GLY A 220 -17.71 23.73 8.52
CA GLY A 220 -18.64 24.04 9.60
C GLY A 220 -18.24 23.27 10.86
N VAL A 221 -18.94 22.17 11.15
CA VAL A 221 -18.59 21.29 12.26
C VAL A 221 -17.39 20.43 11.84
N ASP A 222 -16.37 20.39 12.69
CA ASP A 222 -15.20 19.53 12.56
C ASP A 222 -15.05 18.73 13.87
N ILE A 223 -15.34 17.43 13.82
CA ILE A 223 -15.30 16.55 14.99
C ILE A 223 -14.50 15.29 14.75
N SER A 224 -14.07 14.67 15.83
CA SER A 224 -13.52 13.32 15.84
C SER A 224 -14.13 12.53 16.99
N TRP A 225 -14.21 11.21 16.80
CA TRP A 225 -14.72 10.29 17.82
C TRP A 225 -13.75 9.15 18.08
N ASN A 226 -13.80 8.65 19.31
CA ASN A 226 -13.13 7.40 19.64
C ASN A 226 -13.89 6.22 18.97
N PRO A 227 -13.29 5.45 18.06
CA PRO A 227 -13.97 4.34 17.39
C PRO A 227 -14.41 3.22 18.34
N ASP A 228 -13.82 3.14 19.53
CA ASP A 228 -14.10 2.10 20.53
C ASP A 228 -15.23 2.48 21.50
N GLN A 229 -15.78 3.70 21.41
CA GLN A 229 -16.88 4.09 22.27
C GLN A 229 -18.16 3.33 21.99
N ALA A 230 -19.01 3.20 23.02
CA ALA A 230 -20.21 2.40 22.94
C ALA A 230 -21.40 3.13 22.28
N ASN A 231 -21.41 4.47 22.30
CA ASN A 231 -22.50 5.29 21.79
C ASN A 231 -21.94 6.52 21.06
N PHE A 232 -22.59 6.91 19.97
CA PHE A 232 -22.19 7.99 19.08
C PHE A 232 -23.30 9.06 18.91
N ASP A 233 -24.39 9.01 19.65
CA ASP A 233 -25.54 9.89 19.46
C ASP A 233 -25.17 11.37 19.61
N SER A 234 -24.26 11.70 20.55
CA SER A 234 -23.76 13.05 20.76
C SER A 234 -22.99 13.57 19.54
N GLU A 235 -22.04 12.78 19.06
CA GLU A 235 -21.21 13.13 17.89
C GLU A 235 -22.05 13.24 16.63
N MET A 236 -22.99 12.31 16.43
CA MET A 236 -23.87 12.34 15.26
C MET A 236 -24.82 13.55 15.33
N GLY A 237 -25.33 13.90 16.52
CA GLY A 237 -26.11 15.12 16.74
C GLY A 237 -25.32 16.39 16.41
N GLN A 238 -24.05 16.47 16.81
CA GLN A 238 -23.16 17.58 16.48
C GLN A 238 -22.85 17.61 14.97
N LEU A 239 -22.51 16.47 14.37
CA LEU A 239 -22.14 16.36 12.96
C LEU A 239 -23.23 16.91 12.02
N VAL A 240 -24.50 16.74 12.35
CA VAL A 240 -25.62 17.25 11.54
C VAL A 240 -26.03 18.67 11.88
N GLY A 241 -25.34 19.34 12.80
CA GLY A 241 -25.63 20.71 13.20
C GLY A 241 -25.33 21.75 12.13
N GLY A 242 -25.88 22.99 12.28
CA GLY A 242 -25.49 24.14 11.47
C GLY A 242 -25.94 24.17 10.01
N ASN A 243 -26.82 23.28 9.56
CA ASN A 243 -27.36 23.20 8.19
C ASN A 243 -26.31 23.22 7.07
N PRO A 244 -25.36 22.29 7.05
CA PRO A 244 -24.33 22.21 6.02
C PRO A 244 -24.90 21.83 4.65
N LYS A 245 -24.16 22.12 3.57
CA LYS A 245 -24.50 21.63 2.22
C LYS A 245 -24.30 20.12 2.08
N GLY A 246 -23.41 19.55 2.88
CA GLY A 246 -23.12 18.12 2.88
C GLY A 246 -22.15 17.73 3.99
N TRP A 247 -21.78 16.50 4.00
CA TRP A 247 -20.92 15.88 5.03
C TRP A 247 -19.76 15.13 4.41
N VAL A 248 -18.65 15.10 5.12
CA VAL A 248 -17.55 14.15 4.89
C VAL A 248 -17.41 13.28 6.12
N ILE A 249 -17.39 11.97 5.94
CA ILE A 249 -17.24 10.98 7.02
C ILE A 249 -16.07 10.07 6.68
N ILE A 250 -15.07 10.02 7.59
CA ILE A 250 -13.88 9.19 7.46
C ILE A 250 -13.91 8.15 8.56
N ASP A 251 -14.27 6.91 8.20
CA ASP A 251 -14.42 5.85 9.21
C ASP A 251 -14.22 4.45 8.61
N PHE A 252 -14.24 3.45 9.48
CA PHE A 252 -14.22 2.04 9.12
C PHE A 252 -15.62 1.40 9.21
N PRO A 253 -15.83 0.26 8.53
CA PRO A 253 -17.13 -0.40 8.44
C PRO A 253 -17.81 -0.66 9.77
N GLU A 254 -17.09 -1.22 10.74
CA GLU A 254 -17.70 -1.59 12.02
C GLU A 254 -18.21 -0.38 12.79
N THR A 255 -17.41 0.69 12.86
CA THR A 255 -17.79 1.91 13.56
C THR A 255 -18.96 2.59 12.86
N PHE A 256 -18.91 2.69 11.53
CA PHE A 256 -20.01 3.28 10.74
C PHE A 256 -21.32 2.53 10.94
N GLN A 257 -21.29 1.21 10.97
CA GLN A 257 -22.49 0.40 11.24
C GLN A 257 -23.09 0.68 12.63
N LYS A 258 -22.26 0.94 13.64
CA LYS A 258 -22.73 1.26 15.00
C LYS A 258 -23.54 2.55 15.05
N TYR A 259 -23.18 3.58 14.29
CA TYR A 259 -23.85 4.89 14.37
C TYR A 259 -24.70 5.29 13.16
N ALA A 260 -24.72 4.50 12.09
CA ALA A 260 -25.55 4.82 10.92
C ALA A 260 -27.03 5.04 11.28
N ALA A 261 -27.58 4.22 12.17
CA ALA A 261 -28.94 4.38 12.67
C ALA A 261 -29.12 5.70 13.46
N SER A 262 -28.10 6.13 14.22
CA SER A 262 -28.12 7.41 14.94
C SER A 262 -28.13 8.60 13.98
N LEU A 263 -27.32 8.57 12.92
CA LEU A 263 -27.36 9.57 11.86
C LEU A 263 -28.75 9.68 11.24
N VAL A 264 -29.35 8.54 10.87
CA VAL A 264 -30.70 8.48 10.28
C VAL A 264 -31.76 9.07 11.25
N ARG A 265 -31.69 8.69 12.54
CA ARG A 265 -32.64 9.19 13.56
C ARG A 265 -32.59 10.70 13.76
N THR A 266 -31.48 11.37 13.42
CA THR A 266 -31.46 12.86 13.49
C THR A 266 -32.47 13.52 12.59
N GLY A 267 -32.95 12.87 11.54
CA GLY A 267 -33.82 13.42 10.51
C GLY A 267 -33.22 14.57 9.68
N LYS A 268 -31.93 14.89 9.91
CA LYS A 268 -31.23 16.00 9.25
C LYS A 268 -30.16 15.50 8.26
N TRP A 269 -29.70 14.26 8.43
CA TRP A 269 -28.68 13.68 7.59
C TRP A 269 -29.26 13.20 6.25
N ASP A 270 -28.45 13.36 5.18
CA ASP A 270 -28.79 12.94 3.82
C ASP A 270 -27.57 12.21 3.19
N ALA A 271 -27.72 10.91 2.95
CA ALA A 271 -26.71 10.08 2.34
C ALA A 271 -26.27 10.60 0.97
N SER A 272 -27.19 11.15 0.17
CA SER A 272 -26.89 11.68 -1.17
C SER A 272 -25.99 12.93 -1.16
N ARG A 273 -25.89 13.59 -0.01
CA ARG A 273 -25.02 14.73 0.25
C ARG A 273 -23.78 14.38 1.06
N THR A 274 -23.49 13.08 1.24
CA THR A 274 -22.38 12.61 2.07
C THR A 274 -21.30 11.99 1.21
N PHE A 275 -20.04 12.35 1.50
CA PHE A 275 -18.85 11.73 0.95
C PHE A 275 -18.12 10.92 2.01
N MET A 276 -17.66 9.74 1.63
CA MET A 276 -16.90 8.81 2.45
C MET A 276 -15.56 8.46 1.78
N THR A 277 -14.85 7.52 2.34
CA THR A 277 -13.54 7.08 1.86
C THR A 277 -13.55 5.60 1.45
N GLU A 278 -12.42 5.08 1.07
CA GLU A 278 -12.22 3.74 0.51
C GLU A 278 -12.67 2.61 1.43
N ALA A 279 -12.47 2.77 2.75
CA ALA A 279 -12.82 1.73 3.71
C ALA A 279 -14.34 1.47 3.79
N LEU A 280 -15.16 2.39 3.30
CA LEU A 280 -16.62 2.25 3.22
C LEU A 280 -17.13 1.91 1.81
N ARG A 281 -16.22 1.76 0.83
CA ARG A 281 -16.55 1.27 -0.50
C ARG A 281 -16.74 -0.27 -0.49
N ASN A 282 -17.77 -0.72 0.18
CA ASN A 282 -18.05 -2.15 0.37
C ASN A 282 -19.55 -2.42 0.33
N THR A 283 -20.01 -3.11 -0.71
CA THR A 283 -21.45 -3.41 -0.87
C THR A 283 -21.99 -4.23 0.30
N THR A 284 -21.25 -5.23 0.79
CA THR A 284 -21.71 -6.05 1.93
C THR A 284 -21.99 -5.20 3.17
N VAL A 285 -21.14 -4.19 3.43
CA VAL A 285 -21.31 -3.27 4.58
C VAL A 285 -22.50 -2.33 4.36
N LEU A 286 -22.62 -1.76 3.16
CA LEU A 286 -23.68 -0.80 2.84
C LEU A 286 -25.03 -1.49 2.73
N ASP A 287 -25.09 -2.69 2.15
CA ASP A 287 -26.30 -3.51 2.07
C ASP A 287 -26.84 -3.90 3.46
N ALA A 288 -25.93 -4.16 4.41
CA ALA A 288 -26.32 -4.49 5.80
C ALA A 288 -27.00 -3.29 6.52
N ILE A 289 -26.70 -2.05 6.11
CA ILE A 289 -27.37 -0.85 6.66
C ILE A 289 -28.68 -0.56 5.89
N GLY A 290 -28.71 -0.87 4.60
CA GLY A 290 -29.89 -0.81 3.76
C GLY A 290 -30.16 0.54 3.12
N ASN A 291 -31.45 0.81 2.81
CA ASN A 291 -31.88 1.97 2.03
C ASN A 291 -31.42 3.36 2.53
N PRO A 292 -31.30 3.62 3.84
CA PRO A 292 -30.87 4.93 4.32
C PRO A 292 -29.51 5.41 3.81
N VAL A 293 -28.65 4.51 3.37
CA VAL A 293 -27.30 4.85 2.86
C VAL A 293 -27.21 4.89 1.34
N VAL A 294 -28.32 4.65 0.63
CA VAL A 294 -28.37 4.81 -0.83
C VAL A 294 -28.15 6.28 -1.20
N GLY A 295 -27.26 6.49 -2.14
CA GLY A 295 -26.83 7.82 -2.55
C GLY A 295 -25.48 8.25 -2.01
N LEU A 296 -24.92 7.56 -0.99
CA LEU A 296 -23.57 7.82 -0.51
C LEU A 296 -22.56 7.84 -1.65
N ARG A 297 -21.67 8.81 -1.59
CA ARG A 297 -20.53 8.96 -2.49
C ARG A 297 -19.23 8.84 -1.72
N GLY A 298 -18.14 8.70 -2.43
CA GLY A 298 -16.85 8.69 -1.79
C GLY A 298 -15.71 8.62 -2.78
N THR A 299 -14.50 8.58 -2.26
CA THR A 299 -13.27 8.39 -3.01
C THR A 299 -12.58 7.12 -2.57
N ALA A 300 -11.93 6.44 -3.50
CA ALA A 300 -11.11 5.27 -3.22
C ALA A 300 -10.00 5.18 -4.28
N ALA A 301 -8.84 4.66 -3.94
CA ALA A 301 -7.91 4.22 -4.95
C ALA A 301 -8.53 3.06 -5.75
N SER A 302 -8.24 3.00 -7.03
CA SER A 302 -8.90 2.12 -7.99
C SER A 302 -7.91 1.23 -8.72
N ALA A 303 -8.27 -0.04 -8.85
CA ALA A 303 -7.53 -1.01 -9.66
C ALA A 303 -7.59 -0.72 -11.19
N ALA A 304 -8.37 0.29 -11.62
CA ALA A 304 -8.45 0.68 -13.03
C ALA A 304 -7.14 1.30 -13.59
N GLY A 305 -6.17 1.60 -12.72
CA GLY A 305 -4.91 2.23 -13.11
C GLY A 305 -3.88 1.31 -13.74
N GLY A 306 -4.02 0.00 -13.59
CA GLY A 306 -3.06 -0.97 -14.09
C GLY A 306 -3.65 -1.96 -15.09
N PRO A 307 -2.85 -2.48 -16.03
CA PRO A 307 -3.29 -3.45 -17.03
C PRO A 307 -3.75 -4.78 -16.41
N ALA A 308 -3.34 -5.06 -15.18
CA ALA A 308 -3.67 -6.28 -14.47
C ALA A 308 -4.90 -6.17 -13.55
N GLY A 309 -5.36 -4.95 -13.18
CA GLY A 309 -6.41 -4.75 -12.19
C GLY A 309 -7.75 -5.37 -12.56
N ALA A 310 -8.28 -5.06 -13.75
CA ALA A 310 -9.52 -5.65 -14.22
C ALA A 310 -9.42 -7.17 -14.39
N SER A 311 -8.26 -7.68 -14.82
CA SER A 311 -8.01 -9.11 -14.97
C SER A 311 -7.96 -9.82 -13.62
N PHE A 312 -7.50 -9.17 -12.54
CA PHE A 312 -7.43 -9.78 -11.22
C PHE A 312 -8.81 -9.93 -10.58
N ALA A 313 -9.70 -8.96 -10.73
CA ALA A 313 -11.09 -9.10 -10.28
C ALA A 313 -11.78 -10.31 -10.95
N ALA A 314 -11.57 -10.50 -12.27
CA ALA A 314 -12.07 -11.68 -12.99
C ALA A 314 -11.41 -12.98 -12.52
N TYR A 315 -10.09 -12.96 -12.31
CA TYR A 315 -9.34 -14.10 -11.76
C TYR A 315 -9.86 -14.48 -10.37
N TRP A 316 -10.03 -13.49 -9.48
CA TRP A 316 -10.56 -13.67 -8.12
C TRP A 316 -11.91 -14.39 -8.15
N LYS A 317 -12.87 -13.85 -8.89
CA LYS A 317 -14.21 -14.43 -9.03
C LYS A 317 -14.19 -15.88 -9.53
N LYS A 318 -13.25 -16.19 -10.43
CA LYS A 318 -13.17 -17.53 -11.07
C LYS A 318 -12.43 -18.56 -10.22
N HIS A 319 -11.40 -18.15 -9.47
CA HIS A 319 -10.43 -19.09 -8.88
C HIS A 319 -10.45 -19.10 -7.35
N VAL A 320 -11.06 -18.09 -6.69
CA VAL A 320 -11.07 -18.02 -5.22
C VAL A 320 -12.46 -18.36 -4.69
N THR A 321 -12.64 -19.61 -4.30
CA THR A 321 -13.92 -20.09 -3.76
C THR A 321 -14.14 -19.66 -2.31
N GLY A 322 -15.40 -19.40 -1.94
CA GLY A 322 -15.78 -19.00 -0.57
C GLY A 322 -15.26 -17.63 -0.14
N ALA A 323 -14.79 -16.82 -1.08
CA ALA A 323 -14.40 -15.44 -0.82
C ALA A 323 -15.63 -14.53 -0.72
N LYS A 324 -15.52 -13.47 0.09
CA LYS A 324 -16.45 -12.33 0.02
C LYS A 324 -16.30 -11.62 -1.33
N PRO A 325 -17.24 -10.75 -1.73
CA PRO A 325 -17.10 -9.95 -2.94
C PRO A 325 -15.76 -9.22 -3.01
N TYR A 326 -15.19 -9.13 -4.21
CA TYR A 326 -13.93 -8.43 -4.46
C TYR A 326 -14.07 -6.94 -4.18
N THR A 327 -13.15 -6.39 -3.42
CA THR A 327 -13.16 -4.97 -3.00
C THR A 327 -12.08 -4.12 -3.63
N GLY A 328 -11.02 -4.74 -4.18
CA GLY A 328 -9.82 -4.10 -4.71
C GLY A 328 -8.60 -4.32 -3.81
N PHE A 329 -8.77 -4.30 -2.49
CA PHE A 329 -7.66 -4.50 -1.54
C PHE A 329 -6.99 -5.87 -1.63
N GLU A 330 -7.68 -6.86 -2.18
CA GLU A 330 -7.10 -8.18 -2.45
C GLU A 330 -5.92 -8.09 -3.43
N GLY A 331 -6.03 -7.18 -4.40
CA GLY A 331 -4.95 -6.93 -5.36
C GLY A 331 -3.68 -6.42 -4.67
N THR A 332 -3.82 -5.46 -3.76
CA THR A 332 -2.67 -4.90 -3.04
C THR A 332 -1.99 -5.88 -2.10
N ALA A 333 -2.76 -6.77 -1.45
CA ALA A 333 -2.20 -7.84 -0.61
C ALA A 333 -1.45 -8.90 -1.42
N LEU A 334 -1.97 -9.29 -2.58
CA LEU A 334 -1.28 -10.15 -3.52
C LEU A 334 0.01 -9.50 -4.03
N ASP A 335 -0.03 -8.20 -4.34
CA ASP A 335 1.12 -7.44 -4.83
C ASP A 335 2.21 -7.35 -3.78
N ALA A 336 1.86 -7.14 -2.51
CA ALA A 336 2.80 -7.15 -1.39
C ALA A 336 3.57 -8.48 -1.29
N ALA A 337 2.87 -9.62 -1.42
CA ALA A 337 3.50 -10.94 -1.44
C ALA A 337 4.41 -11.13 -2.66
N ASN A 338 3.97 -10.67 -3.83
CA ASN A 338 4.70 -10.84 -5.08
C ASN A 338 5.98 -10.01 -5.14
N VAL A 339 5.95 -8.74 -4.76
CA VAL A 339 7.16 -7.90 -4.77
C VAL A 339 8.18 -8.37 -3.73
N ALA A 340 7.73 -8.84 -2.56
CA ALA A 340 8.61 -9.44 -1.56
C ALA A 340 9.35 -10.68 -2.12
N PHE A 341 8.62 -11.57 -2.81
CA PHE A 341 9.21 -12.74 -3.45
C PHE A 341 10.19 -12.36 -4.58
N LEU A 342 9.80 -11.44 -5.47
CA LEU A 342 10.67 -11.02 -6.58
C LEU A 342 11.95 -10.37 -6.07
N ALA A 343 11.87 -9.56 -5.00
CA ALA A 343 13.02 -8.96 -4.34
C ALA A 343 13.93 -10.03 -3.70
N ALA A 344 13.36 -11.02 -3.00
CA ALA A 344 14.11 -12.15 -2.46
C ALA A 344 14.81 -12.98 -3.56
N LEU A 345 14.09 -13.20 -4.68
CA LEU A 345 14.65 -13.93 -5.84
C LEU A 345 15.78 -13.16 -6.50
N LYS A 346 15.65 -11.84 -6.69
CA LYS A 346 16.70 -10.97 -7.22
C LYS A 346 17.92 -10.96 -6.31
N ALA A 347 17.69 -10.86 -5.01
CA ALA A 347 18.74 -10.96 -3.99
C ALA A 347 19.34 -12.37 -3.87
N CYS A 348 18.67 -13.39 -4.41
CA CYS A 348 18.98 -14.80 -4.17
C CYS A 348 19.12 -15.11 -2.66
N SER A 349 18.19 -14.62 -1.85
CA SER A 349 18.28 -14.68 -0.38
C SER A 349 16.93 -14.39 0.27
N SER A 350 16.64 -15.07 1.38
CA SER A 350 15.52 -14.70 2.26
C SER A 350 15.93 -13.72 3.37
N SER A 351 17.16 -13.21 3.36
CA SER A 351 17.58 -12.18 4.33
C SER A 351 16.77 -10.89 4.12
N PRO A 352 16.07 -10.38 5.15
CA PRO A 352 15.27 -9.16 5.02
C PRO A 352 16.12 -7.94 4.59
N ALA A 353 17.35 -7.83 5.06
CA ALA A 353 18.28 -6.76 4.66
C ALA A 353 18.60 -6.78 3.16
N LYS A 354 18.62 -7.96 2.53
CA LYS A 354 18.79 -8.09 1.09
C LYS A 354 17.49 -7.93 0.31
N ILE A 355 16.36 -8.33 0.90
CA ILE A 355 15.04 -8.14 0.30
C ILE A 355 14.76 -6.65 0.14
N LYS A 356 14.85 -5.86 1.22
CA LYS A 356 14.55 -4.43 1.20
C LYS A 356 15.33 -3.65 0.14
N THR A 357 16.59 -3.99 -0.10
CA THR A 357 17.43 -3.29 -1.08
C THR A 357 17.11 -3.65 -2.53
N ASN A 358 16.23 -4.62 -2.76
CA ASN A 358 15.81 -5.05 -4.10
C ASN A 358 14.34 -4.75 -4.41
N LEU A 359 13.55 -4.20 -3.47
CA LEU A 359 12.12 -3.93 -3.69
C LEU A 359 11.90 -2.92 -4.82
N VAL A 360 12.60 -1.79 -4.81
CA VAL A 360 12.53 -0.79 -5.89
C VAL A 360 12.95 -1.40 -7.24
N ALA A 361 13.99 -2.22 -7.25
CA ALA A 361 14.57 -2.78 -8.47
C ALA A 361 13.73 -3.90 -9.14
N VAL A 362 12.63 -4.32 -8.55
CA VAL A 362 11.70 -5.32 -9.11
C VAL A 362 10.29 -4.78 -9.33
N SER A 363 10.01 -3.58 -8.85
CA SER A 363 8.66 -3.02 -8.80
C SER A 363 8.39 -1.95 -9.86
N GLY A 364 9.44 -1.39 -10.48
CA GLY A 364 9.31 -0.30 -11.43
C GLY A 364 10.37 -0.34 -12.54
N PRO A 365 10.34 0.67 -13.44
CA PRO A 365 11.31 0.77 -14.53
C PRO A 365 12.74 1.08 -14.03
N PRO A 366 13.78 0.73 -14.84
CA PRO A 366 13.67 0.01 -16.10
C PRO A 366 13.51 -1.48 -15.90
N GLY A 367 12.73 -2.15 -16.74
CA GLY A 367 12.58 -3.59 -16.65
C GLY A 367 11.59 -4.16 -17.67
N VAL A 368 11.60 -5.48 -17.82
CA VAL A 368 10.59 -6.15 -18.62
C VAL A 368 9.31 -6.25 -17.80
N LYS A 369 8.22 -5.66 -18.29
CA LYS A 369 6.92 -5.71 -17.64
C LYS A 369 6.42 -7.15 -17.46
N VAL A 370 6.05 -7.46 -16.22
CA VAL A 370 5.51 -8.77 -15.83
C VAL A 370 4.36 -8.57 -14.84
N THR A 371 3.31 -9.36 -14.99
CA THR A 371 2.14 -9.34 -14.10
C THR A 371 2.14 -10.54 -13.17
N TYR A 372 1.20 -10.57 -12.22
CA TYR A 372 1.00 -11.68 -11.28
C TYR A 372 0.79 -13.04 -11.98
N LEU A 373 0.21 -13.08 -13.20
CA LEU A 373 0.06 -14.31 -13.99
C LEU A 373 1.35 -14.75 -14.70
N GLN A 374 2.37 -13.91 -14.72
CA GLN A 374 3.61 -14.15 -15.44
C GLN A 374 4.80 -14.49 -14.53
N MET A 375 4.54 -15.05 -13.32
CA MET A 375 5.59 -15.37 -12.35
C MET A 375 6.70 -16.26 -12.92
N ALA A 376 6.37 -17.26 -13.72
CA ALA A 376 7.40 -18.10 -14.37
C ALA A 376 8.29 -17.30 -15.32
N LYS A 377 7.75 -16.33 -16.06
CA LYS A 377 8.52 -15.40 -16.91
C LYS A 377 9.41 -14.50 -16.05
N ALA A 378 8.86 -13.89 -15.00
CA ALA A 378 9.61 -13.04 -14.08
C ALA A 378 10.79 -13.79 -13.45
N ILE A 379 10.55 -15.00 -12.97
CA ILE A 379 11.59 -15.89 -12.39
C ILE A 379 12.71 -16.14 -13.40
N LYS A 380 12.39 -16.51 -14.63
CA LYS A 380 13.38 -16.78 -15.68
C LYS A 380 14.18 -15.53 -16.04
N LEU A 381 13.55 -14.37 -16.13
CA LEU A 381 14.22 -13.10 -16.41
C LEU A 381 15.22 -12.74 -15.30
N ILE A 382 14.78 -12.73 -14.04
CA ILE A 382 15.64 -12.43 -12.90
C ILE A 382 16.80 -13.40 -12.81
N ARG A 383 16.57 -14.71 -13.05
CA ARG A 383 17.60 -15.73 -13.05
C ARG A 383 18.60 -15.58 -14.20
N ALA A 384 18.20 -14.95 -15.29
CA ALA A 384 19.06 -14.59 -16.41
C ALA A 384 19.77 -13.23 -16.21
N GLY A 385 19.63 -12.60 -15.03
CA GLY A 385 20.24 -11.29 -14.72
C GLY A 385 19.53 -10.12 -15.40
N LYS A 386 18.30 -10.31 -15.88
CA LYS A 386 17.51 -9.24 -16.49
C LYS A 386 16.64 -8.53 -15.45
N GLU A 387 16.44 -7.24 -15.64
CA GLU A 387 15.55 -6.44 -14.83
C GLU A 387 14.08 -6.75 -15.17
N VAL A 388 13.24 -6.73 -14.14
CA VAL A 388 11.79 -6.84 -14.27
C VAL A 388 11.13 -5.61 -13.69
N ASP A 389 9.97 -5.27 -14.24
CA ASP A 389 9.06 -4.23 -13.81
C ASP A 389 7.71 -4.91 -13.48
N TYR A 390 7.40 -5.02 -12.19
CA TYR A 390 6.20 -5.72 -11.73
C TYR A 390 4.97 -4.84 -11.82
N GLU A 391 4.13 -5.11 -12.80
CA GLU A 391 2.80 -4.51 -12.92
C GLU A 391 1.82 -5.21 -11.97
N GLY A 392 1.46 -4.54 -10.91
CA GLY A 392 0.63 -5.09 -9.85
C GLY A 392 -0.80 -5.43 -10.27
N ALA A 393 -1.43 -6.28 -9.49
CA ALA A 393 -2.84 -6.67 -9.65
C ALA A 393 -3.81 -5.54 -9.28
N PHE A 394 -3.37 -4.55 -8.51
CA PHE A 394 -4.14 -3.36 -8.18
C PHE A 394 -3.70 -2.15 -9.03
N SER A 395 -2.44 -1.81 -8.98
CA SER A 395 -1.81 -0.70 -9.72
C SER A 395 -0.36 -1.04 -10.01
N PRO A 396 0.35 -0.29 -10.89
CA PRO A 396 1.81 -0.34 -10.92
C PRO A 396 2.36 -0.14 -9.49
N VAL A 397 3.34 -0.96 -9.11
CA VAL A 397 3.92 -0.94 -7.75
C VAL A 397 5.23 -0.16 -7.75
N ASP A 398 5.35 0.85 -8.57
CA ASP A 398 6.55 1.67 -8.73
C ASP A 398 6.97 2.31 -7.40
N PHE A 399 7.71 1.56 -6.58
CA PHE A 399 8.18 2.05 -5.29
C PHE A 399 9.20 3.17 -5.45
N ASP A 400 9.01 4.23 -4.69
CA ASP A 400 10.04 5.24 -4.47
C ASP A 400 11.02 4.83 -3.35
N SER A 401 11.98 5.71 -3.05
CA SER A 401 12.98 5.49 -2.01
C SER A 401 12.42 5.51 -0.58
N LYS A 402 11.17 5.92 -0.41
CA LYS A 402 10.45 5.97 0.87
C LYS A 402 9.54 4.76 1.08
N GLY A 403 9.49 3.85 0.12
CA GLY A 403 8.61 2.69 0.17
C GLY A 403 7.16 2.97 -0.20
N ASP A 404 6.89 4.10 -0.83
CA ASP A 404 5.59 4.51 -1.33
C ASP A 404 5.44 4.19 -2.82
N ILE A 405 4.19 4.02 -3.28
CA ILE A 405 3.89 3.98 -4.70
C ILE A 405 3.55 5.39 -5.20
N GLY A 406 4.21 5.83 -6.28
CA GLY A 406 4.07 7.19 -6.81
C GLY A 406 2.87 7.38 -7.73
N ALA A 407 2.48 6.33 -8.47
CA ALA A 407 1.37 6.38 -9.41
C ALA A 407 0.09 5.82 -8.78
N ALA A 408 -1.04 6.49 -8.98
CA ALA A 408 -2.34 6.00 -8.50
C ALA A 408 -3.48 6.49 -9.38
N VAL A 409 -4.51 5.67 -9.50
CA VAL A 409 -5.83 6.09 -10.00
C VAL A 409 -6.78 6.10 -8.83
N PHE A 410 -7.52 7.18 -8.67
CA PHE A 410 -8.61 7.26 -7.73
C PHE A 410 -9.93 7.29 -8.47
N GLU A 411 -10.95 6.67 -7.91
CA GLU A 411 -12.33 6.80 -8.37
C GLU A 411 -13.16 7.63 -7.40
N ILE A 412 -14.12 8.34 -7.94
CA ILE A 412 -15.25 8.89 -7.21
C ILE A 412 -16.37 7.90 -7.41
N TRP A 413 -16.83 7.28 -6.32
CA TRP A 413 -17.83 6.23 -6.36
C TRP A 413 -19.16 6.71 -5.78
N LYS A 414 -20.25 5.99 -6.12
CA LYS A 414 -21.59 6.19 -5.56
C LYS A 414 -22.24 4.83 -5.27
N TYR A 415 -22.78 4.68 -4.08
CA TYR A 415 -23.66 3.56 -3.76
C TYR A 415 -25.07 3.85 -4.31
N SER A 416 -25.44 3.24 -5.41
CA SER A 416 -26.64 3.58 -6.18
C SER A 416 -27.86 2.77 -5.80
N SER A 417 -27.67 1.54 -5.36
CA SER A 417 -28.69 0.61 -4.88
C SER A 417 -28.03 -0.56 -4.17
N ALA A 418 -28.83 -1.42 -3.55
CA ALA A 418 -28.34 -2.65 -2.93
C ALA A 418 -27.43 -3.45 -3.90
N GLY A 419 -26.28 -3.86 -3.42
CA GLY A 419 -25.29 -4.60 -4.18
C GLY A 419 -24.56 -3.80 -5.26
N LYS A 420 -24.79 -2.48 -5.41
CA LYS A 420 -24.26 -1.71 -6.54
C LYS A 420 -23.53 -0.44 -6.13
N ILE A 421 -22.24 -0.41 -6.44
CA ILE A 421 -21.41 0.79 -6.39
C ILE A 421 -20.98 1.15 -7.83
N ASP A 422 -21.35 2.37 -8.25
CA ASP A 422 -20.98 2.92 -9.56
C ASP A 422 -19.72 3.79 -9.43
N THR A 423 -18.80 3.68 -10.37
CA THR A 423 -17.70 4.64 -10.56
C THR A 423 -18.23 5.83 -11.37
N LEU A 424 -18.28 7.01 -10.76
CA LEU A 424 -18.75 8.23 -11.42
C LEU A 424 -17.64 8.90 -12.25
N LYS A 425 -16.40 8.88 -11.77
CA LYS A 425 -15.24 9.54 -12.37
C LYS A 425 -13.97 8.90 -11.87
N THR A 426 -12.92 8.93 -12.69
CA THR A 426 -11.56 8.56 -12.28
C THR A 426 -10.62 9.75 -12.39
N VAL A 427 -9.61 9.80 -11.49
CA VAL A 427 -8.55 10.80 -11.45
C VAL A 427 -7.22 10.06 -11.39
N THR A 428 -6.32 10.33 -12.34
CA THR A 428 -5.01 9.66 -12.43
C THR A 428 -3.92 10.60 -11.94
N PHE A 429 -3.10 10.10 -11.02
CA PHE A 429 -1.83 10.68 -10.64
C PHE A 429 -0.69 9.85 -11.26
N LYS A 430 0.27 10.57 -11.85
CA LYS A 430 1.53 9.98 -12.35
C LYS A 430 2.67 10.52 -11.51
N PRO A 431 3.78 9.76 -11.37
CA PRO A 431 4.98 10.23 -10.69
C PRO A 431 5.54 11.51 -11.27
#